data_1e83f058bd9ffd5fe750f3bfbc222a1f
#
_entry.id   1e83f058bd9ffd5fe750f3bfbc222a1f
#
_cell.length_a   1.000
_cell.length_b   1.000
_cell.length_c   1.000
_cell.angle_alpha   90.00
_cell.angle_beta   90.00
_cell.angle_gamma   90.00
#
_symmetry.space_group_name_H-M   'P 1'
#
loop_
_entity.id
_entity.type
_entity.pdbx_description
1 polymer ?
#
loop_
_entity_poly.entity_id
_entity_poly.type
_entity_poly.pdbx_seq_one_letter_code
_entity_poly.pdbx_strand_id
1 'polypeptide(L)'
;QRQRLTIARAMVRKPDILILDDSASALDFATDAALRRSLHQLSGNVTTFLVSQRAARIRQADLILVLDDGELVGKGIHDDLIRTCDTYREIYFSQFPEEREKYNTSNTAVSVNASEVTL
;
A
#
# COMPACT_ATOMS: atom_id res chain seq x y z
N GLN A 1 10.64 20.81 0.58
CA GLN A 1 10.05 21.91 -0.19
C GLN A 1 10.20 21.75 -1.71
N ARG A 2 11.34 21.25 -2.21
CA ARG A 2 11.53 20.97 -3.64
C ARG A 2 10.57 19.91 -4.17
N GLN A 3 10.23 18.92 -3.38
CA GLN A 3 9.31 17.84 -3.76
C GLN A 3 7.87 18.33 -3.89
N ARG A 4 7.44 19.25 -3.01
CA ARG A 4 6.11 19.89 -3.11
C ARG A 4 5.96 20.70 -4.41
N LEU A 5 7.01 21.41 -4.81
CA LEU A 5 7.05 22.15 -6.07
C LEU A 5 6.98 21.23 -7.29
N THR A 6 7.67 20.10 -7.27
CA THR A 6 7.65 19.11 -8.34
C THR A 6 6.26 18.49 -8.51
N ILE A 7 5.59 18.16 -7.41
CA ILE A 7 4.22 17.63 -7.42
C ILE A 7 3.24 18.68 -7.91
N ALA A 8 3.35 19.93 -7.44
CA ALA A 8 2.50 21.03 -7.90
C ALA A 8 2.66 21.29 -9.41
N ARG A 9 3.87 21.22 -9.94
CA ARG A 9 4.13 21.32 -11.38
C ARG A 9 3.48 20.22 -12.19
N ALA A 10 3.53 18.99 -11.69
CA ALA A 10 2.86 17.85 -12.33
C ALA A 10 1.35 18.03 -12.36
N MET A 11 0.76 18.56 -11.29
CA MET A 11 -0.68 18.77 -11.17
C MET A 11 -1.21 19.91 -12.04
N VAL A 12 -0.43 20.99 -12.23
CA VAL A 12 -0.81 22.13 -13.09
C VAL A 12 -1.06 21.70 -14.54
N ARG A 13 -0.40 20.66 -15.01
CA ARG A 13 -0.57 20.10 -16.35
C ARG A 13 -1.86 19.30 -16.53
N LYS A 14 -2.64 19.08 -15.48
CA LYS A 14 -3.86 18.26 -15.47
C LYS A 14 -3.65 16.90 -16.14
N PRO A 15 -2.73 16.06 -15.63
CA PRO A 15 -2.39 14.79 -16.25
C PRO A 15 -3.54 13.79 -16.10
N ASP A 16 -3.69 12.89 -17.06
CA ASP A 16 -4.55 11.72 -16.94
C ASP A 16 -3.91 10.63 -16.06
N ILE A 17 -2.58 10.58 -16.06
CA ILE A 17 -1.77 9.64 -15.28
C ILE A 17 -0.74 10.42 -14.48
N LEU A 18 -0.70 10.16 -13.17
CA LEU A 18 0.27 10.74 -12.26
C LEU A 18 1.12 9.62 -11.65
N ILE A 19 2.44 9.75 -11.72
CA ILE A 19 3.38 8.81 -11.11
C ILE A 19 4.10 9.51 -9.96
N LEU A 20 3.93 8.96 -8.76
CA LEU A 20 4.60 9.40 -7.55
C LEU A 20 5.63 8.36 -7.12
N ASP A 21 6.89 8.65 -7.36
CA ASP A 21 8.01 7.80 -6.92
C ASP A 21 8.52 8.30 -5.58
N ASP A 22 8.38 7.44 -4.56
CA ASP A 22 8.74 7.72 -3.17
C ASP A 22 10.16 7.26 -2.82
N SER A 23 10.91 6.74 -3.77
CA SER A 23 12.22 6.14 -3.51
C SER A 23 13.23 7.09 -2.86
N ALA A 24 13.02 8.39 -2.95
CA ALA A 24 13.90 9.43 -2.40
C ALA A 24 13.18 10.44 -1.50
N SER A 25 11.93 10.21 -1.11
CA SER A 25 11.16 11.28 -0.48
C SER A 25 11.36 11.33 1.03
N ALA A 26 11.77 12.51 1.49
CA ALA A 26 11.78 12.93 2.88
C ALA A 26 10.47 13.62 3.29
N LEU A 27 9.36 13.36 2.59
CA LEU A 27 8.05 13.91 2.96
C LEU A 27 7.61 13.34 4.31
N ASP A 28 7.28 14.20 5.26
CA ASP A 28 6.74 13.79 6.52
C ASP A 28 5.33 13.19 6.37
N PHE A 29 4.90 12.44 7.37
CA PHE A 29 3.64 11.71 7.35
C PHE A 29 2.42 12.63 7.19
N ALA A 30 2.44 13.81 7.82
CA ALA A 30 1.34 14.77 7.77
C ALA A 30 1.21 15.40 6.37
N THR A 31 2.32 15.73 5.74
CA THR A 31 2.37 16.27 4.37
C THR A 31 1.88 15.25 3.36
N ASP A 32 2.24 13.99 3.53
CA ASP A 32 1.80 12.89 2.66
C ASP A 32 0.28 12.68 2.76
N ALA A 33 -0.30 12.70 3.95
CA ALA A 33 -1.74 12.60 4.16
C ALA A 33 -2.50 13.78 3.55
N ALA A 34 -1.99 15.00 3.67
CA ALA A 34 -2.57 16.19 3.07
C ALA A 34 -2.52 16.12 1.53
N LEU A 35 -1.40 15.64 0.98
CA LEU A 35 -1.24 15.43 -0.46
C LEU A 35 -2.25 14.42 -1.00
N ARG A 36 -2.44 13.30 -0.33
CA ARG A 36 -3.44 12.29 -0.74
C ARG A 36 -4.85 12.86 -0.76
N ARG A 37 -5.23 13.63 0.25
CA ARG A 37 -6.55 14.29 0.29
C ARG A 37 -6.73 15.24 -0.87
N SER A 38 -5.72 16.04 -1.18
CA SER A 38 -5.75 16.96 -2.32
C SER A 38 -5.87 16.22 -3.65
N LEU A 39 -5.14 15.12 -3.81
CA LEU A 39 -5.23 14.26 -4.98
C LEU A 39 -6.62 13.65 -5.12
N HIS A 40 -7.21 13.16 -4.04
CA HIS A 40 -8.57 12.63 -4.05
C HIS A 40 -9.63 13.66 -4.44
N GLN A 41 -9.47 14.90 -3.99
CA GLN A 41 -10.40 15.99 -4.33
C GLN A 41 -10.29 16.46 -5.78
N LEU A 42 -9.09 16.40 -6.35
CA LEU A 42 -8.82 16.85 -7.72
C LEU A 42 -9.04 15.75 -8.76
N SER A 43 -9.07 14.51 -8.34
CA SER A 43 -8.86 13.37 -9.22
C SER A 43 -10.12 12.62 -9.62
N GLY A 44 -11.18 13.32 -9.99
CA GLY A 44 -12.31 12.61 -10.61
C GLY A 44 -11.90 11.67 -11.75
N ASN A 45 -10.74 11.91 -12.41
CA ASN A 45 -10.31 11.16 -13.58
C ASN A 45 -8.78 10.92 -13.69
N VAL A 46 -8.01 11.07 -12.60
CA VAL A 46 -6.55 10.84 -12.64
C VAL A 46 -6.22 9.46 -12.10
N THR A 47 -5.53 8.66 -12.91
CA THR A 47 -4.93 7.40 -12.45
C THR A 47 -3.59 7.71 -11.79
N THR A 48 -3.45 7.36 -10.52
CA THR A 48 -2.24 7.61 -9.75
C THR A 48 -1.48 6.32 -9.51
N PHE A 49 -0.22 6.28 -9.93
CA PHE A 49 0.74 5.23 -9.59
C PHE A 49 1.60 5.71 -8.43
N LEU A 50 1.53 5.02 -7.31
CA LEU A 50 2.38 5.28 -6.15
C LEU A 50 3.44 4.19 -6.03
N VAL A 51 4.70 4.56 -6.19
CA VAL A 51 5.84 3.65 -5.98
C VAL A 51 6.42 3.91 -4.60
N SER A 52 6.34 2.93 -3.72
CA SER A 52 6.82 3.07 -2.34
C SER A 52 7.21 1.73 -1.75
N GLN A 53 8.21 1.75 -0.86
CA GLN A 53 8.57 0.62 -0.01
C GLN A 53 7.84 0.66 1.35
N ARG A 54 7.07 1.71 1.60
CA ARG A 54 6.34 1.89 2.86
C ARG A 54 4.94 1.31 2.77
N ALA A 55 4.71 0.22 3.48
CA ALA A 55 3.42 -0.47 3.49
C ALA A 55 2.27 0.43 3.94
N ALA A 56 2.52 1.34 4.89
CA ALA A 56 1.52 2.30 5.36
C ALA A 56 0.95 3.20 4.25
N ARG A 57 1.74 3.50 3.23
CA ARG A 57 1.30 4.30 2.09
C ARG A 57 0.51 3.51 1.07
N ILE A 58 0.82 2.25 0.92
CA ILE A 58 0.31 1.38 -0.15
C ILE A 58 -0.99 0.69 0.24
N ARG A 59 -1.17 0.35 1.52
CA ARG A 59 -2.27 -0.51 1.98
C ARG A 59 -3.69 0.00 1.65
N GLN A 60 -3.85 1.29 1.38
CA GLN A 60 -5.14 1.89 1.02
C GLN A 60 -5.35 2.04 -0.49
N ALA A 61 -4.41 1.59 -1.31
CA ALA A 61 -4.54 1.65 -2.76
C ALA A 61 -5.68 0.74 -3.26
N ASP A 62 -6.31 1.14 -4.35
CA ASP A 62 -7.36 0.36 -5.01
C ASP A 62 -6.82 -0.91 -5.65
N LEU A 63 -5.55 -0.89 -6.03
CA LEU A 63 -4.82 -2.04 -6.56
C LEU A 63 -3.35 -1.95 -6.14
N ILE A 64 -2.83 -3.03 -5.60
CA ILE A 64 -1.43 -3.15 -5.22
C ILE A 64 -0.76 -4.17 -6.14
N LEU A 65 0.39 -3.78 -6.69
CA LEU A 65 1.26 -4.66 -7.45
C LEU A 65 2.53 -4.90 -6.62
N VAL A 66 2.83 -6.15 -6.34
CA VAL A 66 4.02 -6.55 -5.58
C VAL A 66 5.08 -7.05 -6.55
N LEU A 67 6.19 -6.36 -6.59
CA LEU A 67 7.34 -6.70 -7.44
C LEU A 67 8.47 -7.22 -6.58
N ASP A 68 9.08 -8.33 -6.99
CA ASP A 68 10.25 -8.91 -6.36
C ASP A 68 11.19 -9.40 -7.46
N ASP A 69 12.44 -8.93 -7.41
CA ASP A 69 13.48 -9.26 -8.39
C ASP A 69 13.04 -9.08 -9.86
N GLY A 70 12.32 -7.97 -10.12
CA GLY A 70 11.82 -7.62 -11.44
C GLY A 70 10.60 -8.39 -11.90
N GLU A 71 10.04 -9.25 -11.07
CA GLU A 71 8.85 -10.04 -11.38
C GLU A 71 7.63 -9.61 -10.56
N LEU A 72 6.45 -9.72 -11.16
CA LEU A 72 5.19 -9.48 -10.48
C LEU A 72 4.81 -10.74 -9.68
N VAL A 73 4.92 -10.67 -8.35
CA VAL A 73 4.65 -11.81 -7.45
C VAL A 73 3.31 -11.71 -6.74
N GLY A 74 2.64 -10.56 -6.79
CA GLY A 74 1.32 -10.39 -6.19
C GLY A 74 0.55 -9.23 -6.81
N LYS A 75 -0.77 -9.37 -6.87
CA LYS A 75 -1.69 -8.36 -7.40
C LYS A 75 -3.03 -8.46 -6.66
N GLY A 76 -3.49 -7.33 -6.15
CA GLY A 76 -4.77 -7.26 -5.45
C GLY A 76 -4.85 -6.10 -4.47
N ILE A 77 -5.83 -6.13 -3.60
CA ILE A 77 -5.95 -5.20 -2.47
C ILE A 77 -5.18 -5.72 -1.24
N HIS A 78 -4.98 -4.86 -0.26
CA HIS A 78 -4.25 -5.20 0.96
C HIS A 78 -4.78 -6.47 1.65
N ASP A 79 -6.09 -6.56 1.87
CA ASP A 79 -6.71 -7.68 2.58
C ASP A 79 -6.50 -9.02 1.87
N ASP A 80 -6.53 -9.02 0.55
CA ASP A 80 -6.26 -10.22 -0.25
C ASP A 80 -4.78 -10.60 -0.23
N LEU A 81 -3.88 -9.63 -0.36
CA LEU A 81 -2.44 -9.86 -0.41
C LEU A 81 -1.87 -10.34 0.92
N ILE A 82 -2.41 -9.88 2.04
CA ILE A 82 -2.03 -10.37 3.37
C ILE A 82 -2.29 -11.87 3.49
N ARG A 83 -3.34 -12.37 2.84
CA ARG A 83 -3.71 -13.79 2.87
C ARG A 83 -2.98 -14.63 1.82
N THR A 84 -2.75 -14.08 0.64
CA THR A 84 -2.35 -14.85 -0.55
C THR A 84 -0.91 -14.62 -0.99
N CYS A 85 -0.27 -13.53 -0.63
CA CYS A 85 1.08 -13.17 -1.07
C CYS A 85 2.06 -13.17 0.10
N ASP A 86 2.94 -14.16 0.17
CA ASP A 86 3.93 -14.28 1.23
C ASP A 86 4.92 -13.11 1.23
N THR A 87 5.37 -12.68 0.05
CA THR A 87 6.28 -11.52 -0.09
C THR A 87 5.66 -10.25 0.47
N TYR A 88 4.40 -9.97 0.13
CA TYR A 88 3.68 -8.81 0.67
C TYR A 88 3.51 -8.89 2.18
N ARG A 89 3.15 -10.05 2.69
CA ARG A 89 2.98 -10.31 4.12
C ARG A 89 4.28 -10.06 4.90
N GLU A 90 5.40 -10.55 4.40
CA GLU A 90 6.71 -10.32 5.02
C GLU A 90 7.09 -8.85 5.05
N ILE A 91 6.93 -8.14 3.95
CA ILE A 91 7.18 -6.69 3.86
C ILE A 91 6.30 -5.94 4.85
N TYR A 92 5.01 -6.24 4.87
CA TYR A 92 4.04 -5.58 5.74
C TYR A 92 4.36 -5.79 7.22
N PHE A 93 4.55 -7.03 7.64
CA PHE A 93 4.82 -7.35 9.04
C PHE A 93 6.24 -7.02 9.50
N SER A 94 7.17 -6.78 8.58
CA SER A 94 8.47 -6.20 8.95
C SER A 94 8.33 -4.75 9.41
N GLN A 95 7.34 -4.03 8.90
CA GLN A 95 7.04 -2.65 9.25
C GLN A 95 6.00 -2.52 10.37
N PHE A 96 5.15 -3.53 10.55
CA PHE A 96 4.10 -3.59 11.58
C PHE A 96 4.15 -4.91 12.36
N PRO A 97 5.20 -5.11 13.19
CA PRO A 97 5.38 -6.38 13.91
C PRO A 97 4.25 -6.69 14.89
N GLU A 98 3.64 -5.66 15.48
CA GLU A 98 2.50 -5.81 16.38
C GLU A 98 1.23 -6.36 15.71
N GLU A 99 1.06 -6.10 14.43
CA GLU A 99 -0.06 -6.65 13.66
C GLU A 99 0.15 -8.12 13.28
N ARG A 100 1.40 -8.55 13.20
CA ARG A 100 1.76 -9.94 12.94
C ARG A 100 1.24 -10.90 14.01
N GLU A 101 1.38 -10.51 15.27
CA GLU A 101 0.90 -11.31 16.39
C GLU A 101 -0.62 -11.47 16.36
N LYS A 102 -1.34 -10.37 16.09
CA LYS A 102 -2.80 -10.39 15.96
C LYS A 102 -3.26 -11.29 14.80
N TYR A 103 -2.59 -11.21 13.67
CA TYR A 103 -2.88 -12.01 12.50
C TYR A 103 -2.70 -13.51 12.77
N ASN A 104 -1.59 -13.89 13.40
CA ASN A 104 -1.31 -15.29 13.76
C ASN A 104 -2.33 -15.83 14.75
N THR A 105 -2.70 -15.05 15.75
CA THR A 105 -3.70 -15.44 16.75
C THR A 105 -5.07 -15.67 16.10
N SER A 106 -5.47 -14.80 15.17
CA SER A 106 -6.74 -14.94 14.47
C SER A 106 -6.78 -16.18 13.57
N ASN A 107 -5.69 -16.48 12.87
CA ASN A 107 -5.60 -17.66 12.02
C ASN A 107 -5.55 -18.97 12.83
N THR A 108 -4.91 -18.96 13.98
CA THR A 108 -4.87 -20.12 14.88
C THR A 108 -6.29 -20.42 15.42
N ALA A 109 -7.05 -19.42 15.77
CA ALA A 109 -8.44 -19.58 16.24
C ALA A 109 -9.36 -20.19 15.17
N VAL A 110 -9.20 -19.77 13.91
CA VAL A 110 -9.96 -20.33 12.77
C VAL A 110 -9.58 -21.77 12.52
N SER A 111 -8.30 -22.12 12.63
CA SER A 111 -7.80 -23.49 12.46
C SER A 111 -8.33 -24.46 13.53
N VAL A 112 -8.46 -23.99 14.77
CA VAL A 112 -9.01 -24.81 15.86
C VAL A 112 -10.52 -25.06 15.65
N ASN A 113 -11.27 -24.08 15.23
CA ASN A 113 -12.68 -24.24 14.94
C ASN A 113 -12.96 -25.16 13.74
N ALA A 114 -12.09 -25.15 12.73
CA ALA A 114 -12.22 -26.03 11.57
C ALA A 114 -11.92 -27.51 11.92
N SER A 115 -11.06 -27.76 12.90
CA SER A 115 -10.78 -29.13 13.36
C SER A 115 -11.86 -29.71 14.28
N GLU A 116 -12.66 -28.89 14.94
CA GLU A 116 -13.82 -29.33 15.73
C GLU A 116 -15.03 -29.69 14.87
N VAL A 117 -15.13 -29.18 13.65
CA VAL A 117 -16.24 -29.43 12.73
C VAL A 117 -16.10 -30.76 11.97
N THR A 118 -14.97 -31.42 12.04
CA THR A 118 -14.66 -32.67 11.30
C THR A 118 -14.99 -33.94 12.10
N LEU A 119 -15.73 -33.82 13.17
CA LEU A 119 -16.30 -34.94 13.90
C LEU A 119 -17.72 -35.21 13.41
#